data_26d25365a31ba0c53577a440b795b2ed
#
_entry.id   26d25365a31ba0c53577a440b795b2ed
#
_cell.length_a   1.000
_cell.length_b   1.000
_cell.length_c   1.000
_cell.angle_alpha   90.00
_cell.angle_beta   90.00
_cell.angle_gamma   90.00
#
_symmetry.space_group_name_H-M   'P 1'
#
loop_
_entity.id
_entity.type
_entity.pdbx_description
1 polymer ?
#
loop_
_entity_poly.entity_id
_entity_poly.type
_entity_poly.pdbx_seq_one_letter_code
_entity_poly.pdbx_strand_id
1 'polypeptide(L)'
;RQLLDMKALHRTALSDPKGFEGSGADFFDRYKPYILDGRTIVAAPHKMYGPESNDLVYQLRSRGIDTVVLGGMVANLCVDSHMRALMENGFRVYVVKDAVGAPGADAYKAALVDYGMIANGVLTTEEAVKAMSR
;
A
#
# COMPACT_ATOMS: atom_id res chain seq x y z
N ARG A 1 -4.48 -18.81 14.06
CA ARG A 1 -5.86 -18.32 14.28
C ARG A 1 -6.11 -17.02 13.53
N GLN A 2 -5.31 -15.97 13.74
CA GLN A 2 -5.43 -14.69 13.02
C GLN A 2 -5.39 -14.85 11.48
N LEU A 3 -4.54 -15.72 10.97
CA LEU A 3 -4.44 -16.01 9.54
C LEU A 3 -5.71 -16.63 8.94
N LEU A 4 -6.42 -17.44 9.71
CA LEU A 4 -7.68 -18.05 9.27
C LEU A 4 -8.82 -17.02 9.28
N ASP A 5 -8.83 -16.15 10.26
CA ASP A 5 -9.84 -15.09 10.38
C ASP A 5 -9.64 -14.01 9.30
N MET A 6 -8.40 -13.65 9.02
CA MET A 6 -8.09 -12.77 7.87
C MET A 6 -8.43 -13.41 6.52
N LYS A 7 -8.20 -14.70 6.33
CA LYS A 7 -8.64 -15.41 5.12
C LYS A 7 -10.16 -15.44 4.96
N ALA A 8 -10.89 -15.57 6.05
CA ALA A 8 -12.35 -15.52 6.02
C ALA A 8 -12.85 -14.11 5.67
N LEU A 9 -12.26 -13.08 6.28
CA LEU A 9 -12.55 -11.68 5.98
C LEU A 9 -12.24 -11.35 4.51
N HIS A 10 -11.09 -11.77 3.99
CA HIS A 10 -10.71 -11.61 2.59
C HIS A 10 -11.68 -12.34 1.64
N ARG A 11 -12.09 -13.56 1.94
CA ARG A 11 -13.04 -14.29 1.10
C ARG A 11 -14.38 -13.56 1.01
N THR A 12 -14.86 -13.04 2.13
CA THR A 12 -16.15 -12.36 2.17
C THR A 12 -16.09 -11.00 1.47
N ALA A 13 -15.04 -10.22 1.73
CA ALA A 13 -14.87 -8.90 1.12
C ALA A 13 -14.58 -8.95 -0.40
N LEU A 14 -13.94 -10.03 -0.88
CA LEU A 14 -13.52 -10.16 -2.28
C LEU A 14 -14.46 -10.98 -3.14
N SER A 15 -15.30 -11.81 -2.55
CA SER A 15 -16.31 -12.60 -3.29
C SER A 15 -17.63 -11.87 -3.51
N ASP A 16 -17.89 -10.81 -2.77
CA ASP A 16 -19.07 -9.97 -2.94
C ASP A 16 -18.69 -8.48 -2.95
N PRO A 17 -18.43 -7.91 -4.15
CA PRO A 17 -18.16 -6.48 -4.28
C PRO A 17 -19.29 -5.58 -3.77
N LYS A 18 -20.53 -6.06 -3.74
CA LYS A 18 -21.66 -5.33 -3.19
C LYS A 18 -21.68 -5.35 -1.67
N GLY A 19 -21.18 -6.41 -1.04
CA GLY A 19 -21.03 -6.50 0.41
C GLY A 19 -19.89 -5.64 0.96
N PHE A 20 -19.01 -5.13 0.09
CA PHE A 20 -17.91 -4.24 0.44
C PHE A 20 -18.39 -2.79 0.64
N GLU A 21 -19.29 -2.32 -0.20
CA GLU A 21 -19.82 -0.95 -0.19
C GLU A 21 -20.58 -0.65 1.10
N GLY A 22 -20.19 0.42 1.79
CA GLY A 22 -20.76 0.81 3.09
C GLY A 22 -20.37 -0.09 4.28
N SER A 23 -19.53 -1.10 4.08
CA SER A 23 -19.01 -1.95 5.16
C SER A 23 -17.83 -1.30 5.88
N GLY A 24 -17.39 -1.88 6.99
CA GLY A 24 -16.16 -1.44 7.68
C GLY A 24 -14.86 -1.66 6.87
N ALA A 25 -14.93 -2.34 5.72
CA ALA A 25 -13.83 -2.53 4.79
C ALA A 25 -13.89 -1.60 3.57
N ASP A 26 -14.94 -0.78 3.47
CA ASP A 26 -15.10 0.19 2.40
C ASP A 26 -14.16 1.39 2.58
N PHE A 27 -13.95 2.13 1.52
CA PHE A 27 -13.23 3.40 1.58
C PHE A 27 -13.99 4.43 2.40
N PHE A 28 -13.28 5.25 3.17
CA PHE A 28 -13.91 6.40 3.82
C PHE A 28 -14.52 7.35 2.79
N ASP A 29 -15.75 7.79 3.01
CA ASP A 29 -16.52 8.62 2.08
C ASP A 29 -15.75 9.87 1.61
N ARG A 30 -14.97 10.50 2.51
CA ARG A 30 -14.14 11.67 2.18
C ARG A 30 -13.03 11.37 1.16
N TYR A 31 -12.64 10.11 0.99
CA TYR A 31 -11.59 9.71 0.05
C TYR A 31 -12.15 9.09 -1.24
N LYS A 32 -13.40 8.63 -1.24
CA LYS A 32 -14.05 8.05 -2.42
C LYS A 32 -13.92 8.92 -3.68
N PRO A 33 -14.11 10.27 -3.63
CA PRO A 33 -13.95 11.12 -4.81
C PRO A 33 -12.56 11.06 -5.46
N TYR A 34 -11.52 10.75 -4.68
CA TYR A 34 -10.15 10.63 -5.18
C TYR A 34 -9.80 9.21 -5.63
N ILE A 35 -10.46 8.20 -5.05
CA ILE A 35 -10.22 6.79 -5.35
C ILE A 35 -11.06 6.35 -6.55
N LEU A 36 -12.31 6.83 -6.62
CA LEU A 36 -13.27 6.48 -7.67
C LEU A 36 -13.33 7.54 -8.79
N ASP A 37 -12.24 8.24 -9.02
CA ASP A 37 -12.14 9.35 -9.98
C ASP A 37 -11.97 8.90 -11.45
N GLY A 38 -11.95 7.61 -11.70
CA GLY A 38 -11.74 7.01 -13.02
C GLY A 38 -10.29 7.05 -13.51
N ARG A 39 -9.35 7.62 -12.75
CA ARG A 39 -7.91 7.64 -13.02
C ARG A 39 -7.12 6.77 -12.06
N THR A 40 -7.59 6.70 -10.82
CA THR A 40 -7.00 5.88 -9.77
C THR A 40 -7.24 4.41 -10.07
N ILE A 41 -6.19 3.61 -9.98
CA ILE A 41 -6.26 2.17 -10.18
C ILE A 41 -6.34 1.49 -8.83
N VAL A 42 -7.38 0.70 -8.66
CA VAL A 42 -7.52 -0.16 -7.48
C VAL A 42 -6.98 -1.53 -7.83
N ALA A 43 -5.74 -1.81 -7.41
CA ALA A 43 -5.13 -3.13 -7.53
C ALA A 43 -5.46 -3.96 -6.27
N ALA A 44 -6.34 -4.93 -6.43
CA ALA A 44 -6.81 -5.80 -5.35
C ALA A 44 -7.14 -7.19 -5.94
N PRO A 45 -7.17 -8.23 -5.10
CA PRO A 45 -6.76 -8.30 -3.71
C PRO A 45 -5.24 -8.43 -3.51
N HIS A 46 -4.79 -8.37 -2.25
CA HIS A 46 -3.51 -8.96 -1.86
C HIS A 46 -3.76 -10.09 -0.86
N LYS A 47 -2.89 -11.12 -0.86
CA LYS A 47 -3.14 -12.31 -0.01
C LYS A 47 -2.97 -12.00 1.47
N MET A 48 -1.78 -11.56 1.86
CA MET A 48 -1.45 -11.23 3.24
C MET A 48 -0.79 -9.86 3.32
N TYR A 49 0.33 -9.68 2.64
CA TYR A 49 1.18 -8.51 2.81
C TYR A 49 1.58 -7.87 1.48
N GLY A 50 2.04 -8.63 0.51
CA GLY A 50 2.61 -8.12 -0.73
C GLY A 50 1.66 -8.18 -1.94
N PRO A 51 2.08 -7.64 -3.09
CA PRO A 51 1.24 -7.52 -4.28
C PRO A 51 1.18 -8.79 -5.16
N GLU A 52 1.76 -9.91 -4.75
CA GLU A 52 1.96 -11.10 -5.61
C GLU A 52 0.66 -11.76 -6.09
N SER A 53 -0.48 -11.37 -5.54
CA SER A 53 -1.78 -11.91 -5.92
C SER A 53 -2.63 -10.99 -6.78
N ASN A 54 -2.10 -9.83 -7.17
CA ASN A 54 -2.78 -8.85 -8.00
C ASN A 54 -1.89 -8.37 -9.16
N ASP A 55 -2.42 -7.48 -9.95
CA ASP A 55 -1.76 -6.96 -11.15
C ASP A 55 -1.02 -5.63 -10.94
N LEU A 56 -0.69 -5.23 -9.69
CA LEU A 56 -0.05 -3.95 -9.38
C LEU A 56 1.22 -3.72 -10.23
N VAL A 57 2.12 -4.70 -10.26
CA VAL A 57 3.37 -4.61 -11.03
C VAL A 57 3.09 -4.40 -12.51
N TYR A 58 2.13 -5.13 -13.07
CA TYR A 58 1.71 -4.96 -14.46
C TYR A 58 1.13 -3.56 -14.71
N GLN A 59 0.27 -3.08 -13.81
CA GLN A 59 -0.33 -1.74 -13.93
C GLN A 59 0.71 -0.63 -13.92
N LEU A 60 1.72 -0.73 -13.06
CA LEU A 60 2.82 0.23 -13.02
C LEU A 60 3.68 0.17 -14.28
N ARG A 61 4.08 -1.03 -14.70
CA ARG A 61 4.92 -1.26 -15.88
C ARG A 61 4.27 -0.81 -17.17
N SER A 62 3.00 -1.14 -17.37
CA SER A 62 2.25 -0.78 -18.58
C SER A 62 2.10 0.73 -18.77
N ARG A 63 2.31 1.51 -17.70
CA ARG A 63 2.30 2.98 -17.72
C ARG A 63 3.67 3.61 -17.73
N GLY A 64 4.73 2.81 -17.84
CA GLY A 64 6.11 3.29 -17.81
C GLY A 64 6.54 3.88 -16.48
N ILE A 65 5.84 3.52 -15.38
CA ILE A 65 6.20 3.96 -14.03
C ILE A 65 7.39 3.12 -13.55
N ASP A 66 8.45 3.78 -13.13
CA ASP A 66 9.66 3.18 -12.57
C ASP A 66 9.93 3.60 -11.13
N THR A 67 9.22 4.59 -10.65
CA THR A 67 9.39 5.19 -9.31
C THR A 67 8.06 5.23 -8.59
N VAL A 68 8.03 4.72 -7.37
CA VAL A 68 6.84 4.60 -6.54
C VAL A 68 7.03 5.36 -5.23
N VAL A 69 6.06 6.18 -4.88
CA VAL A 69 5.95 6.82 -3.56
C VAL A 69 4.91 6.04 -2.77
N LEU A 70 5.33 5.43 -1.66
CA LEU A 70 4.57 4.43 -0.92
C LEU A 70 4.14 4.96 0.45
N GLY A 71 2.85 4.90 0.72
CA GLY A 71 2.23 5.14 2.03
C GLY A 71 1.23 4.05 2.34
N GLY A 72 0.63 4.06 3.54
CA GLY A 72 -0.45 3.14 3.90
C GLY A 72 -0.25 2.42 5.23
N MET A 73 -0.81 1.22 5.34
CA MET A 73 -0.79 0.42 6.57
C MET A 73 -0.86 -1.08 6.23
N VAL A 74 -0.27 -1.92 7.05
CA VAL A 74 0.48 -1.65 8.27
C VAL A 74 1.97 -1.48 7.91
N ALA A 75 2.63 -0.49 8.52
CA ALA A 75 3.99 -0.08 8.17
C ALA A 75 4.99 -1.25 8.14
N ASN A 76 5.09 -2.01 9.22
CA ASN A 76 6.02 -3.14 9.35
C ASN A 76 5.50 -4.47 8.75
N LEU A 77 4.41 -4.44 7.99
CA LEU A 77 3.82 -5.62 7.34
C LEU A 77 3.56 -5.35 5.86
N CYS A 78 2.34 -4.90 5.52
CA CYS A 78 1.95 -4.73 4.12
C CYS A 78 2.79 -3.67 3.39
N VAL A 79 3.10 -2.53 4.03
CA VAL A 79 3.92 -1.49 3.41
C VAL A 79 5.35 -1.99 3.17
N ASP A 80 5.96 -2.63 4.19
CA ASP A 80 7.29 -3.23 4.06
C ASP A 80 7.34 -4.30 2.96
N SER A 81 6.34 -5.17 2.92
CA SER A 81 6.27 -6.23 1.90
C SER A 81 6.09 -5.68 0.49
N HIS A 82 5.25 -4.65 0.31
CA HIS A 82 5.12 -3.97 -0.98
C HIS A 82 6.41 -3.26 -1.39
N MET A 83 7.09 -2.59 -0.45
CA MET A 83 8.38 -1.96 -0.70
C MET A 83 9.38 -2.98 -1.25
N ARG A 84 9.57 -4.10 -0.56
CA ARG A 84 10.51 -5.16 -0.96
C ARG A 84 10.14 -5.75 -2.32
N ALA A 85 8.89 -6.15 -2.50
CA ALA A 85 8.42 -6.75 -3.75
C ALA A 85 8.56 -5.80 -4.94
N LEU A 86 8.25 -4.52 -4.78
CA LEU A 86 8.42 -3.52 -5.83
C LEU A 86 9.89 -3.31 -6.17
N MET A 87 10.78 -3.25 -5.17
CA MET A 87 12.23 -3.12 -5.41
C MET A 87 12.80 -4.34 -6.11
N GLU A 88 12.43 -5.55 -5.71
CA GLU A 88 12.82 -6.78 -6.40
C GLU A 88 12.30 -6.85 -7.84
N ASN A 89 11.18 -6.19 -8.12
CA ASN A 89 10.67 -5.98 -9.47
C ASN A 89 11.31 -4.80 -10.21
N GLY A 90 12.35 -4.17 -9.65
CA GLY A 90 13.15 -3.15 -10.30
C GLY A 90 12.55 -1.74 -10.27
N PHE A 91 11.63 -1.47 -9.34
CA PHE A 91 11.15 -0.11 -9.09
C PHE A 91 12.05 0.63 -8.10
N ARG A 92 12.12 1.95 -8.24
CA ARG A 92 12.62 2.83 -7.18
C ARG A 92 11.47 3.10 -6.22
N VAL A 93 11.68 2.85 -4.92
CA VAL A 93 10.64 3.01 -3.91
C VAL A 93 11.05 4.03 -2.85
N TYR A 94 10.22 5.04 -2.67
CA TYR A 94 10.32 6.03 -1.62
C TYR A 94 9.16 5.87 -0.64
N VAL A 95 9.44 5.71 0.64
CA VAL A 95 8.40 5.54 1.66
C VAL A 95 8.13 6.86 2.36
N VAL A 96 6.86 7.21 2.52
CA VAL A 96 6.43 8.44 3.19
C VAL A 96 6.17 8.13 4.66
N LYS A 97 7.14 8.44 5.52
CA LYS A 97 7.16 8.03 6.93
C LYS A 97 6.00 8.54 7.78
N ASP A 98 5.47 9.71 7.48
CA ASP A 98 4.32 10.31 8.16
C ASP A 98 2.97 10.00 7.49
N ALA A 99 2.98 9.20 6.43
CA ALA A 99 1.81 8.64 5.76
C ALA A 99 1.72 7.11 5.91
N VAL A 100 2.43 6.51 6.85
CA VAL A 100 2.33 5.09 7.18
C VAL A 100 1.84 4.90 8.62
N GLY A 101 1.00 3.89 8.82
CA GLY A 101 0.44 3.53 10.13
C GLY A 101 0.95 2.18 10.64
N ALA A 102 1.12 2.05 11.96
CA ALA A 102 1.52 0.81 12.61
C ALA A 102 0.76 0.58 13.94
N PRO A 103 0.61 -0.67 14.39
CA PRO A 103 0.01 -0.97 15.68
C PRO A 103 1.02 -0.70 16.82
N GLY A 104 1.15 0.58 17.19
CA GLY A 104 2.03 1.02 18.26
C GLY A 104 3.42 1.50 17.80
N ALA A 105 4.10 2.17 18.74
CA ALA A 105 5.35 2.86 18.47
C ALA A 105 6.51 1.93 18.09
N ASP A 106 6.57 0.75 18.68
CA ASP A 106 7.69 -0.17 18.42
C ASP A 106 7.61 -0.79 17.02
N ALA A 107 6.39 -1.16 16.57
CA ALA A 107 6.18 -1.61 15.20
C ALA A 107 6.51 -0.52 14.18
N TYR A 108 6.15 0.73 14.46
CA TYR A 108 6.49 1.88 13.64
C TYR A 108 8.00 2.11 13.57
N LYS A 109 8.68 2.10 14.72
CA LYS A 109 10.16 2.26 14.77
C LYS A 109 10.88 1.16 14.01
N ALA A 110 10.44 -0.10 14.16
CA ALA A 110 11.01 -1.23 13.41
C ALA A 110 10.87 -1.02 11.91
N ALA A 111 9.70 -0.60 11.45
CA ALA A 111 9.48 -0.28 10.04
C ALA A 111 10.42 0.82 9.51
N LEU A 112 10.63 1.90 10.29
CA LEU A 112 11.54 2.98 9.89
C LEU A 112 12.99 2.51 9.76
N VAL A 113 13.42 1.56 10.58
CA VAL A 113 14.77 0.94 10.45
C VAL A 113 14.88 0.22 9.12
N ASP A 114 13.92 -0.64 8.79
CA ASP A 114 13.90 -1.39 7.52
C ASP A 114 13.84 -0.44 6.31
N TYR A 115 13.00 0.58 6.37
CA TYR A 115 12.90 1.57 5.30
C TYR A 115 14.22 2.32 5.07
N GLY A 116 14.89 2.71 6.15
CA GLY A 116 16.20 3.39 6.07
C GLY A 116 17.30 2.53 5.48
N MET A 117 17.19 1.21 5.60
CA MET A 117 18.17 0.26 5.05
C MET A 117 17.86 -0.16 3.62
N ILE A 118 16.59 -0.23 3.24
CA ILE A 118 16.13 -0.93 2.04
C ILE A 118 15.60 0.04 0.98
N ALA A 119 14.73 0.99 1.36
CA ALA A 119 14.11 1.90 0.41
C ALA A 119 15.12 2.83 -0.28
N ASN A 120 14.80 3.31 -1.46
CA ASN A 120 15.60 4.34 -2.13
C ASN A 120 15.59 5.68 -1.39
N GLY A 121 14.61 5.89 -0.51
CA GLY A 121 14.56 7.02 0.40
C GLY A 121 13.33 6.99 1.30
N VAL A 122 13.43 7.71 2.40
CA VAL A 122 12.35 7.89 3.37
C VAL A 122 12.04 9.39 3.44
N LEU A 123 10.82 9.76 3.05
CA LEU A 123 10.39 11.14 2.89
C LEU A 123 9.30 11.50 3.91
N THR A 124 9.12 12.78 4.16
CA THR A 124 7.88 13.31 4.71
C THR A 124 6.85 13.52 3.59
N THR A 125 5.59 13.69 3.95
CA THR A 125 4.53 14.05 2.98
C THR A 125 4.88 15.34 2.23
N GLU A 126 5.41 16.35 2.92
CA GLU A 126 5.82 17.62 2.31
C GLU A 126 6.93 17.41 1.26
N GLU A 127 7.96 16.64 1.60
CA GLU A 127 9.06 16.32 0.69
C GLU A 127 8.58 15.54 -0.53
N ALA A 128 7.69 14.57 -0.33
CA ALA A 128 7.12 13.77 -1.39
C ALA A 128 6.28 14.62 -2.35
N VAL A 129 5.38 15.46 -1.84
CA VAL A 129 4.58 16.39 -2.64
C VAL A 129 5.47 17.33 -3.44
N LYS A 130 6.48 17.93 -2.81
CA LYS A 130 7.44 18.81 -3.50
C LYS A 130 8.21 18.10 -4.61
N ALA A 131 8.57 16.84 -4.40
CA ALA A 131 9.27 16.05 -5.42
C ALA A 131 8.37 15.69 -6.62
N MET A 132 7.09 15.41 -6.38
CA MET A 132 6.11 15.08 -7.42
C MET A 132 5.57 16.30 -8.19
N SER A 133 5.74 17.50 -7.65
CA SER A 133 5.25 18.75 -8.26
C SER A 133 6.23 19.40 -9.25
N ARG A 134 7.34 18.71 -9.54
CA ARG A 134 8.35 19.15 -10.53
C ARG A 134 8.13 18.44 -11.85
#